data_779048794266b210ac0d45e64b32f3b9
#
_entry.id   779048794266b210ac0d45e64b32f3b9
#
_cell.length_a   1.000
_cell.length_b   1.000
_cell.length_c   1.000
_cell.angle_alpha   90.00
_cell.angle_beta   90.00
_cell.angle_gamma   90.00
#
_symmetry.space_group_name_H-M   'P 1'
#
loop_
_entity.id
_entity.type
_entity.pdbx_description
1 polymer ?
#
loop_
_entity_poly.entity_id
_entity_poly.type
_entity_poly.pdbx_seq_one_letter_code
_entity_poly.pdbx_strand_id
1 'polypeptide(L)'
;MKNLKSITTLLLLILALGCSKKPNTEDTKPKHDKMTTIQYKNLNVNGISIAYRESGNPKNPTIVLLHGFPSSSHQYRKVLSELSDEFHLIAPDYPGFGESDFPSPEDFTYTFDNIASYIEKFLELKKIDSYAIMIQDYGAPIGFRLATANPSKITAIINQNGNAYKAGLGEGWKGIEALWANRNEETEKALLFVFSKEGLKWQYTHGTRNPEHVNPDTWNLDYLRMLRPKAHKMHLDLFYDYQNNIKLYPKWQKYLRDNQPPLLIVWGKNDAFFPESGAEAFKNDVKKIDYNIYDTGHFALEEDGDDIMRKIREFMKK
;
A
#
# COMPACT_ATOMS: atom_id res chain seq x y z
N MET A 1 9.45 29.60 81.15
CA MET A 1 9.08 28.93 82.44
C MET A 1 8.59 27.50 82.12
N LYS A 2 9.30 26.56 82.77
CA LYS A 2 8.85 25.20 83.17
C LYS A 2 8.64 24.18 82.00
N ASN A 3 9.62 23.30 81.75
CA ASN A 3 9.87 21.96 82.39
C ASN A 3 9.06 20.86 81.73
N LEU A 4 9.70 19.92 81.04
CA LEU A 4 10.46 18.73 81.53
C LEU A 4 9.56 17.53 81.72
N LYS A 5 9.70 16.45 80.94
CA LYS A 5 10.19 15.13 81.38
C LYS A 5 9.90 14.07 80.32
N SER A 6 10.93 13.55 79.80
CA SER A 6 11.29 12.15 79.56
C SER A 6 10.41 11.10 80.21
N ILE A 7 9.99 10.07 79.44
CA ILE A 7 9.86 8.69 79.90
C ILE A 7 10.24 7.76 78.76
N THR A 8 11.32 7.06 78.94
CA THR A 8 11.84 5.92 78.22
C THR A 8 11.01 4.69 78.62
N THR A 9 10.51 3.91 77.70
CA THR A 9 10.08 2.54 77.97
C THR A 9 10.53 1.61 76.85
N LEU A 10 11.42 0.76 77.22
CA LEU A 10 12.00 -0.39 76.53
C LEU A 10 10.98 -1.54 76.52
N LEU A 11 10.66 -2.12 75.36
CA LEU A 11 10.11 -3.49 75.35
C LEU A 11 10.55 -4.27 74.10
N LEU A 12 11.26 -5.26 74.40
CA LEU A 12 11.69 -6.54 73.82
C LEU A 12 11.11 -7.00 72.46
N LEU A 13 12.09 -7.56 71.76
CA LEU A 13 12.03 -8.50 70.64
C LEU A 13 11.04 -9.65 70.81
N ILE A 14 10.33 -9.95 69.76
CA ILE A 14 9.98 -11.34 69.38
C ILE A 14 10.30 -11.52 67.91
N LEU A 15 11.35 -12.28 67.59
CA LEU A 15 11.65 -12.86 66.29
C LEU A 15 10.65 -13.96 65.98
N ALA A 16 9.82 -13.77 64.99
CA ALA A 16 9.08 -14.88 64.36
C ALA A 16 9.66 -15.03 62.95
N LEU A 17 10.45 -16.07 62.75
CA LEU A 17 10.88 -16.57 61.44
C LEU A 17 9.65 -17.14 60.69
N GLY A 18 9.08 -16.33 59.82
CA GLY A 18 8.08 -16.76 58.84
C GLY A 18 8.75 -16.83 57.47
N CYS A 19 9.16 -18.03 57.05
CA CYS A 19 9.49 -18.31 55.63
C CYS A 19 8.23 -18.17 54.77
N SER A 20 7.97 -17.01 54.20
CA SER A 20 7.01 -16.87 53.12
C SER A 20 7.80 -16.98 51.79
N LYS A 21 7.55 -18.09 51.07
CA LYS A 21 7.92 -18.22 49.67
C LYS A 21 7.27 -17.07 48.92
N LYS A 22 8.09 -16.17 48.36
CA LYS A 22 7.64 -15.19 47.36
C LYS A 22 7.10 -15.99 46.18
N PRO A 23 5.90 -15.67 45.66
CA PRO A 23 5.51 -16.19 44.38
C PRO A 23 6.49 -15.59 43.30
N ASN A 24 7.06 -16.46 42.49
CA ASN A 24 7.77 -16.11 41.28
C ASN A 24 6.75 -15.43 40.34
N THR A 25 6.61 -14.12 40.43
CA THR A 25 6.08 -13.36 39.33
C THR A 25 7.20 -13.32 38.28
N GLU A 26 7.13 -14.23 37.32
CA GLU A 26 7.79 -14.01 36.05
C GLU A 26 7.31 -12.64 35.56
N ASP A 27 8.23 -11.65 35.66
CA ASP A 27 8.13 -10.38 35.00
C ASP A 27 8.08 -10.67 33.49
N THR A 28 6.90 -10.94 32.96
CA THR A 28 6.63 -10.87 31.53
C THR A 28 6.68 -9.39 31.16
N LYS A 29 7.92 -8.85 31.08
CA LYS A 29 8.14 -7.62 30.33
C LYS A 29 7.53 -7.87 28.96
N PRO A 30 6.61 -7.02 28.47
CA PRO A 30 6.18 -7.13 27.11
C PRO A 30 7.45 -7.14 26.25
N LYS A 31 7.65 -8.18 25.45
CA LYS A 31 8.61 -8.13 24.35
C LYS A 31 8.22 -6.92 23.53
N HIS A 32 8.87 -5.80 23.75
CA HIS A 32 8.97 -4.76 22.73
C HIS A 32 9.78 -5.41 21.59
N ASP A 33 9.07 -6.09 20.70
CA ASP A 33 9.64 -6.50 19.43
C ASP A 33 10.27 -5.25 18.83
N LYS A 34 11.54 -5.37 18.45
CA LYS A 34 12.26 -4.28 17.80
C LYS A 34 11.45 -3.87 16.58
N MET A 35 10.71 -2.75 16.68
CA MET A 35 10.16 -2.09 15.50
C MET A 35 11.31 -1.89 14.53
N THR A 36 11.26 -2.59 13.42
CA THR A 36 12.28 -2.46 12.39
C THR A 36 12.15 -1.07 11.80
N THR A 37 13.24 -0.32 11.82
CA THR A 37 13.25 1.06 11.33
C THR A 37 12.98 1.08 9.83
N ILE A 38 12.00 1.87 9.40
CA ILE A 38 11.77 2.14 7.98
C ILE A 38 12.96 2.94 7.45
N GLN A 39 13.57 2.48 6.38
CA GLN A 39 14.66 3.14 5.69
C GLN A 39 14.15 3.85 4.44
N TYR A 40 14.60 5.07 4.21
CA TYR A 40 14.28 5.89 3.05
C TYR A 40 15.53 5.96 2.18
N LYS A 41 15.43 5.44 0.97
CA LYS A 41 16.56 5.21 0.08
C LYS A 41 16.27 5.64 -1.35
N ASN A 42 17.32 5.78 -2.12
CA ASN A 42 17.26 6.03 -3.57
C ASN A 42 18.11 4.99 -4.31
N LEU A 43 17.66 4.62 -5.50
CA LEU A 43 18.41 3.76 -6.41
C LEU A 43 18.35 4.37 -7.82
N ASN A 44 19.50 4.57 -8.46
CA ASN A 44 19.53 5.01 -9.84
C ASN A 44 19.13 3.84 -10.76
N VAL A 45 18.10 4.05 -11.55
CA VAL A 45 17.60 3.12 -12.56
C VAL A 45 17.61 3.82 -13.89
N ASN A 46 18.52 3.47 -14.78
CA ASN A 46 18.66 4.06 -16.12
C ASN A 46 18.68 5.60 -16.13
N GLY A 47 19.37 6.19 -15.16
CA GLY A 47 19.50 7.65 -15.04
C GLY A 47 18.41 8.34 -14.21
N ILE A 48 17.35 7.63 -13.82
CA ILE A 48 16.26 8.12 -12.95
C ILE A 48 16.49 7.65 -11.53
N SER A 49 16.48 8.57 -10.58
CA SER A 49 16.54 8.23 -9.13
C SER A 49 15.18 7.75 -8.66
N ILE A 50 15.06 6.46 -8.37
CA ILE A 50 13.87 5.84 -7.78
C ILE A 50 13.99 5.90 -6.28
N ALA A 51 13.16 6.70 -5.62
CA ALA A 51 13.01 6.68 -4.19
C ALA A 51 12.22 5.46 -3.74
N TYR A 52 12.56 4.89 -2.60
CA TYR A 52 11.81 3.76 -2.05
C TYR A 52 11.93 3.70 -0.52
N ARG A 53 10.93 3.08 0.08
CA ARG A 53 10.92 2.75 1.50
C ARG A 53 11.19 1.26 1.65
N GLU A 54 12.02 0.90 2.61
CA GLU A 54 12.39 -0.48 2.89
C GLU A 54 12.34 -0.73 4.39
N SER A 55 11.78 -1.86 4.80
CA SER A 55 11.75 -2.29 6.20
C SER A 55 11.77 -3.80 6.32
N GLY A 56 12.06 -4.29 7.52
CA GLY A 56 12.15 -5.72 7.80
C GLY A 56 13.50 -6.34 7.45
N ASN A 57 13.62 -7.63 7.73
CA ASN A 57 14.86 -8.38 7.48
C ASN A 57 14.89 -8.86 6.03
N PRO A 58 15.96 -8.57 5.23
CA PRO A 58 16.08 -9.04 3.85
C PRO A 58 16.08 -10.57 3.67
N LYS A 59 16.22 -11.34 4.75
CA LYS A 59 16.12 -12.80 4.73
C LYS A 59 14.69 -13.32 4.84
N ASN A 60 13.75 -12.48 5.24
CA ASN A 60 12.33 -12.81 5.33
C ASN A 60 11.68 -12.84 3.93
N PRO A 61 10.50 -13.47 3.77
CA PRO A 61 9.73 -13.38 2.54
C PRO A 61 9.52 -11.92 2.13
N THR A 62 9.81 -11.61 0.86
CA THR A 62 9.70 -10.24 0.35
C THR A 62 8.30 -9.94 -0.15
N ILE A 63 7.76 -8.77 0.22
CA ILE A 63 6.54 -8.19 -0.37
C ILE A 63 6.91 -6.86 -1.03
N VAL A 64 6.66 -6.76 -2.33
CA VAL A 64 6.81 -5.52 -3.10
C VAL A 64 5.46 -4.79 -3.08
N LEU A 65 5.46 -3.56 -2.58
CA LEU A 65 4.27 -2.74 -2.36
C LEU A 65 4.14 -1.72 -3.50
N LEU A 66 3.18 -1.95 -4.39
CA LEU A 66 2.97 -1.17 -5.62
C LEU A 66 1.77 -0.25 -5.45
N HIS A 67 2.07 1.04 -5.25
CA HIS A 67 1.08 2.08 -4.97
C HIS A 67 0.23 2.46 -6.19
N GLY A 68 -0.87 3.18 -5.92
CA GLY A 68 -1.76 3.72 -6.92
C GLY A 68 -1.71 5.24 -7.05
N PHE A 69 -2.59 5.76 -7.90
CA PHE A 69 -2.89 7.18 -8.02
C PHE A 69 -3.80 7.62 -6.85
N PRO A 70 -3.62 8.80 -6.30
CA PRO A 70 -2.59 9.82 -6.60
C PRO A 70 -1.34 9.67 -5.73
N SER A 71 -1.19 8.58 -4.99
CA SER A 71 -0.27 8.43 -3.88
C SER A 71 1.16 8.01 -4.30
N SER A 72 1.87 7.43 -3.36
CA SER A 72 3.26 6.99 -3.45
C SER A 72 3.48 5.85 -2.43
N SER A 73 4.72 5.47 -2.19
CA SER A 73 5.06 4.55 -1.10
C SER A 73 4.53 4.99 0.29
N HIS A 74 4.15 6.27 0.43
CA HIS A 74 3.52 6.81 1.65
C HIS A 74 2.21 6.09 2.00
N GLN A 75 1.45 5.64 1.02
CA GLN A 75 0.24 4.85 1.19
C GLN A 75 0.48 3.60 2.07
N TYR A 76 1.67 3.02 1.99
CA TYR A 76 2.05 1.81 2.71
C TYR A 76 2.78 2.06 4.04
N ARG A 77 2.77 3.29 4.58
CA ARG A 77 3.49 3.67 5.80
C ARG A 77 3.17 2.78 7.00
N LYS A 78 1.87 2.41 7.18
CA LYS A 78 1.44 1.49 8.24
C LYS A 78 1.90 0.06 7.96
N VAL A 79 1.74 -0.43 6.73
CA VAL A 79 2.20 -1.77 6.31
C VAL A 79 3.70 -1.92 6.55
N LEU A 80 4.51 -0.93 6.15
CA LEU A 80 5.95 -0.91 6.35
C LEU A 80 6.36 -0.94 7.82
N SER A 81 5.57 -0.35 8.71
CA SER A 81 5.80 -0.38 10.15
C SER A 81 5.38 -1.72 10.76
N GLU A 82 4.13 -2.11 10.53
CA GLU A 82 3.47 -3.18 11.24
C GLU A 82 3.89 -4.59 10.80
N LEU A 83 4.22 -4.79 9.50
CA LEU A 83 4.55 -6.12 8.97
C LEU A 83 6.07 -6.39 8.89
N SER A 84 6.91 -5.44 9.28
CA SER A 84 8.37 -5.53 9.17
C SER A 84 9.04 -6.54 10.10
N ASP A 85 8.33 -7.02 11.10
CA ASP A 85 8.78 -8.10 12.00
C ASP A 85 8.82 -9.47 11.34
N GLU A 86 7.91 -9.72 10.38
CA GLU A 86 7.77 -11.01 9.69
C GLU A 86 8.21 -10.97 8.22
N PHE A 87 8.16 -9.81 7.56
CA PHE A 87 8.41 -9.68 6.12
C PHE A 87 9.52 -8.68 5.80
N HIS A 88 10.16 -8.87 4.66
CA HIS A 88 10.97 -7.86 4.00
C HIS A 88 10.05 -7.05 3.07
N LEU A 89 9.91 -5.76 3.32
CA LEU A 89 8.95 -4.89 2.65
C LEU A 89 9.70 -3.84 1.83
N ILE A 90 9.32 -3.70 0.56
CA ILE A 90 9.90 -2.73 -0.37
C ILE A 90 8.77 -2.00 -1.08
N ALA A 91 8.73 -0.68 -0.94
CA ALA A 91 7.75 0.20 -1.56
C ALA A 91 8.47 1.25 -2.42
N PRO A 92 8.65 1.03 -3.73
CA PRO A 92 9.20 2.05 -4.62
C PRO A 92 8.16 3.12 -4.94
N ASP A 93 8.62 4.37 -5.12
CA ASP A 93 7.89 5.42 -5.80
C ASP A 93 8.19 5.33 -7.30
N TYR A 94 7.16 5.36 -8.15
CA TYR A 94 7.39 5.32 -9.59
C TYR A 94 8.02 6.61 -10.11
N PRO A 95 8.70 6.62 -11.28
CA PRO A 95 9.08 7.86 -11.94
C PRO A 95 7.91 8.84 -12.00
N GLY A 96 8.10 10.06 -11.53
CA GLY A 96 7.05 11.08 -11.45
C GLY A 96 6.24 11.08 -10.15
N PHE A 97 6.30 10.04 -9.35
CA PHE A 97 5.55 9.91 -8.09
C PHE A 97 6.44 10.06 -6.86
N GLY A 98 5.82 10.40 -5.74
CA GLY A 98 6.47 10.46 -4.43
C GLY A 98 7.75 11.31 -4.42
N GLU A 99 8.84 10.71 -3.94
CA GLU A 99 10.16 11.32 -3.85
C GLU A 99 11.10 10.88 -5.00
N SER A 100 10.61 10.05 -5.95
CA SER A 100 11.37 9.72 -7.15
C SER A 100 11.54 10.93 -8.06
N ASP A 101 12.55 10.88 -8.93
CA ASP A 101 12.73 11.90 -9.96
C ASP A 101 11.44 12.09 -10.75
N PHE A 102 11.21 13.35 -11.12
CA PHE A 102 10.09 13.76 -11.95
C PHE A 102 10.62 14.30 -13.29
N PRO A 103 11.00 13.40 -14.22
CA PRO A 103 11.41 13.85 -15.56
C PRO A 103 10.25 14.51 -16.29
N SER A 104 10.58 15.51 -17.11
CA SER A 104 9.56 16.21 -17.89
C SER A 104 8.82 15.25 -18.83
N PRO A 105 7.49 15.40 -19.00
CA PRO A 105 6.75 14.61 -20.00
C PRO A 105 7.22 14.77 -21.45
N GLU A 106 8.07 15.75 -21.74
CA GLU A 106 8.75 15.88 -23.04
C GLU A 106 9.96 14.95 -23.18
N ASP A 107 10.60 14.58 -22.04
CA ASP A 107 11.82 13.77 -22.00
C ASP A 107 11.55 12.34 -21.56
N PHE A 108 10.39 12.08 -20.96
CA PHE A 108 10.00 10.78 -20.41
C PHE A 108 8.57 10.42 -20.81
N THR A 109 8.41 9.30 -21.48
CA THR A 109 7.09 8.80 -21.87
C THR A 109 6.40 8.15 -20.68
N TYR A 110 5.39 8.82 -20.10
CA TYR A 110 4.58 8.31 -19.01
C TYR A 110 3.53 7.33 -19.52
N THR A 111 3.90 6.05 -19.53
CA THR A 111 3.02 4.91 -19.82
C THR A 111 3.20 3.83 -18.76
N PHE A 112 2.19 2.98 -18.57
CA PHE A 112 2.30 1.85 -17.66
C PHE A 112 3.37 0.85 -18.07
N ASP A 113 3.58 0.66 -19.38
CA ASP A 113 4.66 -0.19 -19.89
C ASP A 113 6.03 0.34 -19.47
N ASN A 114 6.26 1.65 -19.66
CA ASN A 114 7.54 2.26 -19.32
C ASN A 114 7.77 2.25 -17.80
N ILE A 115 6.78 2.66 -16.99
CA ILE A 115 6.88 2.60 -15.53
C ILE A 115 7.16 1.18 -15.04
N ALA A 116 6.45 0.17 -15.56
CA ALA A 116 6.68 -1.22 -15.19
C ALA A 116 8.10 -1.67 -15.51
N SER A 117 8.69 -1.21 -16.64
CA SER A 117 10.08 -1.53 -17.00
C SER A 117 11.10 -0.95 -16.01
N TYR A 118 10.84 0.26 -15.49
CA TYR A 118 11.69 0.86 -14.46
C TYR A 118 11.58 0.09 -13.12
N ILE A 119 10.38 -0.35 -12.75
CA ILE A 119 10.17 -1.14 -11.51
C ILE A 119 10.79 -2.54 -11.67
N GLU A 120 10.65 -3.19 -12.82
CA GLU A 120 11.33 -4.45 -13.11
C GLU A 120 12.84 -4.30 -12.96
N LYS A 121 13.43 -3.26 -13.59
CA LYS A 121 14.86 -2.98 -13.48
C LYS A 121 15.30 -2.62 -12.07
N PHE A 122 14.47 -1.89 -11.32
CA PHE A 122 14.70 -1.61 -9.90
C PHE A 122 14.82 -2.93 -9.11
N LEU A 123 13.89 -3.88 -9.29
CA LEU A 123 13.91 -5.17 -8.61
C LEU A 123 15.14 -6.01 -8.99
N GLU A 124 15.55 -6.00 -10.27
CA GLU A 124 16.77 -6.65 -10.72
C GLU A 124 18.03 -6.10 -10.03
N LEU A 125 18.17 -4.77 -9.99
CA LEU A 125 19.30 -4.10 -9.33
C LEU A 125 19.32 -4.37 -7.82
N LYS A 126 18.15 -4.50 -7.20
CA LYS A 126 17.99 -4.91 -5.80
C LYS A 126 18.22 -6.41 -5.60
N LYS A 127 18.37 -7.21 -6.66
CA LYS A 127 18.49 -8.67 -6.64
C LYS A 127 17.30 -9.35 -5.93
N ILE A 128 16.10 -8.87 -6.22
CA ILE A 128 14.84 -9.43 -5.70
C ILE A 128 14.28 -10.37 -6.77
N ASP A 129 14.49 -11.66 -6.60
CA ASP A 129 14.15 -12.69 -7.59
C ASP A 129 12.91 -13.51 -7.24
N SER A 130 12.38 -13.37 -6.03
CA SER A 130 11.18 -14.08 -5.57
C SER A 130 10.44 -13.18 -4.56
N TYR A 131 9.18 -12.84 -4.85
CA TYR A 131 8.43 -11.88 -4.04
C TYR A 131 6.92 -12.02 -4.22
N ALA A 132 6.17 -11.68 -3.17
CA ALA A 132 4.76 -11.36 -3.30
C ALA A 132 4.60 -9.92 -3.78
N ILE A 133 3.54 -9.63 -4.50
CA ILE A 133 3.15 -8.25 -4.83
C ILE A 133 1.90 -7.85 -4.04
N MET A 134 1.94 -6.67 -3.42
CA MET A 134 0.74 -6.00 -2.95
C MET A 134 0.42 -4.86 -3.92
N ILE A 135 -0.75 -4.91 -4.52
CA ILE A 135 -1.17 -4.01 -5.59
C ILE A 135 -2.40 -3.21 -5.17
N GLN A 136 -2.43 -1.93 -5.55
CA GLN A 136 -3.60 -1.06 -5.42
C GLN A 136 -3.65 -0.13 -6.62
N ASP A 137 -4.83 0.09 -7.24
CA ASP A 137 -5.04 1.03 -8.34
C ASP A 137 -3.99 0.87 -9.46
N TYR A 138 -3.13 1.87 -9.76
CA TYR A 138 -2.02 1.78 -10.73
C TYR A 138 -1.00 0.68 -10.40
N GLY A 139 -0.93 0.26 -9.14
CA GLY A 139 -0.13 -0.90 -8.76
C GLY A 139 -0.57 -2.19 -9.43
N ALA A 140 -1.87 -2.32 -9.80
CA ALA A 140 -2.36 -3.51 -10.51
C ALA A 140 -1.80 -3.61 -11.93
N PRO A 141 -1.94 -2.61 -12.83
CA PRO A 141 -1.35 -2.69 -14.17
C PRO A 141 0.18 -2.86 -14.15
N ILE A 142 0.88 -2.29 -13.16
CA ILE A 142 2.33 -2.49 -13.00
C ILE A 142 2.60 -3.91 -12.52
N GLY A 143 1.94 -4.37 -11.46
CA GLY A 143 2.11 -5.70 -10.88
C GLY A 143 1.78 -6.83 -11.85
N PHE A 144 0.70 -6.71 -12.64
CA PHE A 144 0.35 -7.71 -13.64
C PHE A 144 1.34 -7.74 -14.82
N ARG A 145 2.00 -6.61 -15.17
CA ARG A 145 3.10 -6.64 -16.14
C ARG A 145 4.28 -7.43 -15.61
N LEU A 146 4.70 -7.18 -14.37
CA LEU A 146 5.77 -7.95 -13.71
C LEU A 146 5.42 -9.44 -13.65
N ALA A 147 4.19 -9.76 -13.23
CA ALA A 147 3.71 -11.13 -13.09
C ALA A 147 3.64 -11.88 -14.43
N THR A 148 3.18 -11.22 -15.48
CA THR A 148 3.11 -11.86 -16.82
C THR A 148 4.44 -11.95 -17.54
N ALA A 149 5.41 -11.07 -17.22
CA ALA A 149 6.78 -11.15 -17.74
C ALA A 149 7.58 -12.25 -17.06
N ASN A 150 7.45 -12.40 -15.73
CA ASN A 150 8.25 -13.32 -14.92
C ASN A 150 7.35 -14.10 -13.92
N PRO A 151 6.50 -15.02 -14.39
CA PRO A 151 5.56 -15.73 -13.53
C PRO A 151 6.21 -16.46 -12.34
N SER A 152 7.39 -17.02 -12.54
CA SER A 152 8.12 -17.77 -11.51
C SER A 152 8.67 -16.93 -10.37
N LYS A 153 8.75 -15.60 -10.54
CA LYS A 153 9.19 -14.69 -9.47
C LYS A 153 8.07 -14.33 -8.50
N ILE A 154 6.80 -14.51 -8.90
CA ILE A 154 5.64 -14.12 -8.09
C ILE A 154 5.22 -15.25 -7.17
N THR A 155 5.35 -15.04 -5.87
CA THR A 155 4.97 -16.03 -4.85
C THR A 155 3.53 -15.92 -4.41
N ALA A 156 2.96 -14.69 -4.42
CA ALA A 156 1.56 -14.42 -4.08
C ALA A 156 1.14 -13.03 -4.59
N ILE A 157 -0.16 -12.82 -4.67
CA ILE A 157 -0.76 -11.51 -4.98
C ILE A 157 -1.67 -11.10 -3.84
N ILE A 158 -1.43 -9.92 -3.28
CA ILE A 158 -2.29 -9.23 -2.31
C ILE A 158 -2.93 -8.08 -3.07
N ASN A 159 -4.21 -8.15 -3.29
CA ASN A 159 -4.93 -7.21 -4.15
C ASN A 159 -5.89 -6.34 -3.33
N GLN A 160 -5.54 -5.07 -3.18
CA GLN A 160 -6.42 -4.03 -2.65
C GLN A 160 -6.92 -3.16 -3.80
N ASN A 161 -8.20 -3.27 -4.16
CA ASN A 161 -8.83 -2.42 -5.19
C ASN A 161 -8.00 -2.28 -6.49
N GLY A 162 -7.31 -3.34 -6.88
CA GLY A 162 -6.52 -3.40 -8.11
C GLY A 162 -7.26 -4.19 -9.18
N ASN A 163 -7.53 -3.57 -10.33
CA ASN A 163 -8.43 -4.13 -11.34
C ASN A 163 -7.72 -4.84 -12.50
N ALA A 164 -8.33 -5.93 -12.99
CA ALA A 164 -7.90 -6.69 -14.17
C ALA A 164 -9.08 -7.12 -15.07
N TYR A 165 -10.25 -6.51 -14.88
CA TYR A 165 -11.50 -6.90 -15.55
C TYR A 165 -12.31 -5.67 -15.96
N LYS A 166 -13.00 -5.75 -17.13
CA LYS A 166 -13.88 -4.67 -17.56
C LYS A 166 -15.05 -4.44 -16.59
N ALA A 167 -15.53 -5.49 -15.94
CA ALA A 167 -16.58 -5.41 -14.93
C ALA A 167 -16.17 -4.55 -13.70
N GLY A 168 -14.88 -4.34 -13.48
CA GLY A 168 -14.36 -3.53 -12.40
C GLY A 168 -14.08 -2.07 -12.78
N LEU A 169 -14.61 -1.56 -13.89
CA LEU A 169 -14.55 -0.14 -14.23
C LEU A 169 -15.88 0.52 -13.82
N GLY A 170 -15.84 1.35 -12.78
CA GLY A 170 -17.01 2.02 -12.21
C GLY A 170 -17.33 3.37 -12.85
N GLU A 171 -18.29 4.08 -12.25
CA GLU A 171 -18.75 5.39 -12.72
C GLU A 171 -17.66 6.46 -12.76
N GLY A 172 -16.63 6.35 -11.90
CA GLY A 172 -15.48 7.26 -11.86
C GLY A 172 -14.66 7.27 -13.17
N TRP A 173 -14.83 6.27 -14.04
CA TRP A 173 -14.11 6.17 -15.31
C TRP A 173 -14.74 6.97 -16.46
N LYS A 174 -15.99 7.43 -16.33
CA LYS A 174 -16.71 8.11 -17.44
C LYS A 174 -15.94 9.29 -18.06
N GLY A 175 -15.31 10.12 -17.22
CA GLY A 175 -14.50 11.24 -17.70
C GLY A 175 -13.23 10.78 -18.43
N ILE A 176 -12.63 9.70 -17.94
CA ILE A 176 -11.42 9.11 -18.52
C ILE A 176 -11.75 8.39 -19.83
N GLU A 177 -12.92 7.71 -19.93
CA GLU A 177 -13.41 7.12 -21.17
C GLU A 177 -13.68 8.18 -22.24
N ALA A 178 -14.20 9.36 -21.87
CA ALA A 178 -14.33 10.49 -22.78
C ALA A 178 -12.99 10.99 -23.29
N LEU A 179 -11.94 11.03 -22.42
CA LEU A 179 -10.57 11.33 -22.81
C LEU A 179 -10.02 10.30 -23.81
N TRP A 180 -10.32 9.01 -23.63
CA TRP A 180 -9.87 7.96 -24.56
C TRP A 180 -10.53 8.09 -25.93
N ALA A 181 -11.82 8.42 -25.94
CA ALA A 181 -12.57 8.57 -27.19
C ALA A 181 -12.09 9.75 -28.03
N ASN A 182 -11.76 10.88 -27.39
CA ASN A 182 -11.29 12.08 -28.05
C ASN A 182 -10.48 12.97 -27.11
N ARG A 183 -9.17 12.77 -27.06
CA ARG A 183 -8.29 13.60 -26.23
C ARG A 183 -8.15 14.99 -26.81
N ASN A 184 -8.68 15.99 -26.13
CA ASN A 184 -8.60 17.39 -26.46
C ASN A 184 -8.64 18.26 -25.19
N GLU A 185 -8.54 19.59 -25.33
CA GLU A 185 -8.53 20.53 -24.22
C GLU A 185 -9.79 20.45 -23.33
N GLU A 186 -10.95 20.18 -23.91
CA GLU A 186 -12.22 20.09 -23.17
C GLU A 186 -12.22 18.83 -22.28
N THR A 187 -11.88 17.65 -22.86
CA THR A 187 -11.84 16.38 -22.11
C THR A 187 -10.73 16.37 -21.06
N GLU A 188 -9.58 17.04 -21.31
CA GLU A 188 -8.54 17.22 -20.29
C GLU A 188 -9.00 18.14 -19.16
N LYS A 189 -9.66 19.29 -19.48
CA LYS A 189 -10.20 20.20 -18.47
C LYS A 189 -11.26 19.55 -17.56
N ALA A 190 -12.09 18.69 -18.11
CA ALA A 190 -13.11 17.95 -17.34
C ALA A 190 -12.49 17.06 -16.23
N LEU A 191 -11.25 16.67 -16.34
CA LEU A 191 -10.53 15.84 -15.37
C LEU A 191 -9.73 16.64 -14.33
N LEU A 192 -9.61 17.97 -14.47
CA LEU A 192 -8.76 18.76 -13.56
C LEU A 192 -9.23 18.74 -12.10
N PHE A 193 -10.53 18.54 -11.86
CA PHE A 193 -11.05 18.38 -10.50
C PHE A 193 -10.36 17.21 -9.77
N VAL A 194 -10.05 16.13 -10.46
CA VAL A 194 -9.42 14.92 -9.88
C VAL A 194 -8.05 15.25 -9.26
N PHE A 195 -7.37 16.30 -9.76
CA PHE A 195 -6.05 16.75 -9.29
C PHE A 195 -6.15 17.88 -8.25
N SER A 196 -7.35 18.41 -7.98
CA SER A 196 -7.55 19.43 -6.96
C SER A 196 -7.44 18.84 -5.55
N LYS A 197 -7.20 19.68 -4.55
CA LYS A 197 -7.16 19.24 -3.15
C LYS A 197 -8.48 18.59 -2.73
N GLU A 198 -9.60 19.13 -3.16
CA GLU A 198 -10.94 18.62 -2.90
C GLU A 198 -11.17 17.27 -3.61
N GLY A 199 -10.73 17.13 -4.85
CA GLY A 199 -10.80 15.89 -5.60
C GLY A 199 -9.94 14.79 -4.99
N LEU A 200 -8.72 15.12 -4.55
CA LEU A 200 -7.86 14.18 -3.83
C LEU A 200 -8.48 13.77 -2.49
N LYS A 201 -8.96 14.71 -1.68
CA LYS A 201 -9.67 14.40 -0.44
C LYS A 201 -10.86 13.47 -0.71
N TRP A 202 -11.64 13.75 -1.74
CA TRP A 202 -12.80 12.94 -2.12
C TRP A 202 -12.38 11.48 -2.40
N GLN A 203 -11.28 11.24 -3.12
CA GLN A 203 -10.79 9.90 -3.40
C GLN A 203 -10.47 9.10 -2.13
N TYR A 204 -9.96 9.75 -1.10
CA TYR A 204 -9.63 9.11 0.18
C TYR A 204 -10.86 8.89 1.07
N THR A 205 -11.86 9.77 0.99
CA THR A 205 -12.98 9.79 1.95
C THR A 205 -14.29 9.26 1.37
N HIS A 206 -14.41 9.18 0.03
CA HIS A 206 -15.62 8.65 -0.59
C HIS A 206 -15.76 7.15 -0.30
N GLY A 207 -16.95 6.76 0.14
CA GLY A 207 -17.28 5.36 0.46
C GLY A 207 -16.78 4.87 1.81
N THR A 208 -16.05 5.69 2.56
CA THR A 208 -15.62 5.35 3.94
C THR A 208 -16.80 5.48 4.91
N ARG A 209 -16.78 4.69 5.99
CA ARG A 209 -17.77 4.77 7.08
C ARG A 209 -17.55 6.01 7.95
N ASN A 210 -16.28 6.39 8.15
CA ASN A 210 -15.87 7.46 9.05
C ASN A 210 -14.84 8.37 8.35
N PRO A 211 -15.29 9.23 7.41
CA PRO A 211 -14.39 10.09 6.63
C PRO A 211 -13.53 11.03 7.48
N GLU A 212 -13.99 11.36 8.71
CA GLU A 212 -13.27 12.19 9.68
C GLU A 212 -12.08 11.43 10.34
N HIS A 213 -12.03 10.11 10.26
CA HIS A 213 -10.91 9.32 10.78
C HIS A 213 -9.79 9.13 9.74
N VAL A 214 -10.03 9.44 8.47
CA VAL A 214 -8.99 9.37 7.44
C VAL A 214 -7.99 10.51 7.65
N ASN A 215 -6.71 10.14 7.80
CA ASN A 215 -5.66 11.13 8.09
C ASN A 215 -5.51 12.13 6.93
N PRO A 216 -5.71 13.45 7.18
CA PRO A 216 -5.60 14.48 6.14
C PRO A 216 -4.20 14.62 5.54
N ASP A 217 -3.15 14.14 6.21
CA ASP A 217 -1.79 14.17 5.68
C ASP A 217 -1.65 13.36 4.38
N THR A 218 -2.54 12.37 4.16
CA THR A 218 -2.55 11.57 2.95
C THR A 218 -2.77 12.44 1.71
N TRP A 219 -3.96 13.05 1.59
CA TRP A 219 -4.26 13.89 0.42
C TRP A 219 -3.51 15.23 0.41
N ASN A 220 -3.09 15.75 1.57
CA ASN A 220 -2.28 16.96 1.61
C ASN A 220 -0.89 16.72 1.01
N LEU A 221 -0.27 15.58 1.32
CA LEU A 221 1.02 15.19 0.73
C LEU A 221 0.89 14.96 -0.78
N ASP A 222 -0.15 14.24 -1.20
CA ASP A 222 -0.41 13.98 -2.62
C ASP A 222 -0.68 15.29 -3.38
N TYR A 223 -1.44 16.22 -2.78
CA TYR A 223 -1.68 17.54 -3.38
C TYR A 223 -0.40 18.33 -3.58
N LEU A 224 0.56 18.28 -2.65
CA LEU A 224 1.85 18.92 -2.84
C LEU A 224 2.58 18.40 -4.10
N ARG A 225 2.38 17.14 -4.46
CA ARG A 225 2.95 16.55 -5.68
C ARG A 225 2.21 17.01 -6.94
N MET A 226 0.90 17.26 -6.86
CA MET A 226 0.12 17.84 -7.97
C MET A 226 0.50 19.27 -8.30
N LEU A 227 1.13 20.00 -7.36
CA LEU A 227 1.62 21.37 -7.59
C LEU A 227 2.94 21.42 -8.38
N ARG A 228 3.59 20.29 -8.63
CA ARG A 228 4.81 20.25 -9.46
C ARG A 228 4.51 20.73 -10.87
N PRO A 229 5.40 21.53 -11.51
CA PRO A 229 5.23 21.89 -12.92
C PRO A 229 5.00 20.66 -13.79
N LYS A 230 3.98 20.69 -14.64
CA LYS A 230 3.60 19.59 -15.56
C LYS A 230 3.05 18.31 -14.89
N ALA A 231 2.79 18.29 -13.58
CA ALA A 231 2.23 17.12 -12.92
C ALA A 231 0.87 16.72 -13.52
N HIS A 232 -0.01 17.69 -13.76
CA HIS A 232 -1.30 17.41 -14.40
C HIS A 232 -1.13 16.78 -15.79
N LYS A 233 -0.18 17.27 -16.61
CA LYS A 233 0.09 16.67 -17.91
C LYS A 233 0.52 15.22 -17.78
N MET A 234 1.44 14.92 -16.88
CA MET A 234 1.91 13.55 -16.60
C MET A 234 0.75 12.63 -16.21
N HIS A 235 -0.12 13.09 -15.32
CA HIS A 235 -1.27 12.29 -14.89
C HIS A 235 -2.31 12.13 -16.01
N LEU A 236 -2.55 13.16 -16.83
CA LEU A 236 -3.42 13.06 -18.02
C LEU A 236 -2.84 12.07 -19.05
N ASP A 237 -1.52 12.02 -19.22
CA ASP A 237 -0.87 11.03 -20.08
C ASP A 237 -1.10 9.60 -19.56
N LEU A 238 -1.00 9.37 -18.24
CA LEU A 238 -1.29 8.07 -17.64
C LEU A 238 -2.78 7.71 -17.69
N PHE A 239 -3.69 8.66 -17.46
CA PHE A 239 -5.12 8.42 -17.64
C PHE A 239 -5.43 8.04 -19.09
N TYR A 240 -4.79 8.72 -20.07
CA TYR A 240 -4.96 8.36 -21.46
C TYR A 240 -4.36 6.98 -21.80
N ASP A 241 -3.19 6.66 -21.25
CA ASP A 241 -2.52 5.36 -21.48
C ASP A 241 -3.29 4.20 -20.81
N TYR A 242 -4.14 4.45 -19.80
CA TYR A 242 -4.83 3.37 -19.08
C TYR A 242 -5.68 2.49 -20.01
N GLN A 243 -6.20 3.00 -21.12
CA GLN A 243 -6.90 2.20 -22.15
C GLN A 243 -6.07 1.01 -22.65
N ASN A 244 -4.73 1.12 -22.63
CA ASN A 244 -3.81 0.03 -23.00
C ASN A 244 -3.80 -1.08 -21.95
N ASN A 245 -4.08 -0.77 -20.67
CA ASN A 245 -4.25 -1.81 -19.65
C ASN A 245 -5.46 -2.69 -19.94
N ILE A 246 -6.57 -2.08 -20.38
CA ILE A 246 -7.79 -2.83 -20.74
C ILE A 246 -7.52 -3.82 -21.88
N LYS A 247 -6.70 -3.46 -22.85
CA LYS A 247 -6.27 -4.35 -23.94
C LYS A 247 -5.42 -5.53 -23.42
N LEU A 248 -4.76 -5.36 -22.26
CA LEU A 248 -3.94 -6.39 -21.63
C LEU A 248 -4.71 -7.27 -20.65
N TYR A 249 -5.94 -6.93 -20.26
CA TYR A 249 -6.75 -7.73 -19.34
C TYR A 249 -6.85 -9.21 -19.75
N PRO A 250 -7.09 -9.58 -21.02
CA PRO A 250 -7.11 -10.99 -21.43
C PRO A 250 -5.79 -11.72 -21.16
N LYS A 251 -4.64 -11.03 -21.30
CA LYS A 251 -3.31 -11.58 -20.99
C LYS A 251 -3.14 -11.81 -19.48
N TRP A 252 -3.58 -10.85 -18.65
CA TRP A 252 -3.51 -10.96 -17.18
C TRP A 252 -4.44 -12.05 -16.65
N GLN A 253 -5.66 -12.12 -17.18
CA GLN A 253 -6.61 -13.18 -16.86
C GLN A 253 -6.08 -14.57 -17.27
N LYS A 254 -5.43 -14.68 -18.44
CA LYS A 254 -4.74 -15.92 -18.84
C LYS A 254 -3.64 -16.30 -17.86
N TYR A 255 -2.81 -15.32 -17.42
CA TYR A 255 -1.80 -15.56 -16.39
C TYR A 255 -2.42 -16.11 -15.09
N LEU A 256 -3.52 -15.53 -14.63
CA LEU A 256 -4.23 -15.98 -13.42
C LEU A 256 -4.73 -17.43 -13.58
N ARG A 257 -5.31 -17.77 -14.73
CA ARG A 257 -5.78 -19.14 -15.01
C ARG A 257 -4.66 -20.16 -15.07
N ASP A 258 -3.59 -19.81 -15.75
CA ASP A 258 -2.50 -20.75 -16.02
C ASP A 258 -1.62 -21.00 -14.79
N ASN A 259 -1.37 -19.95 -13.98
CA ASN A 259 -0.43 -19.99 -12.88
C ASN A 259 -1.09 -20.17 -11.50
N GLN A 260 -2.40 -19.88 -11.37
CA GLN A 260 -3.15 -20.01 -10.12
C GLN A 260 -2.38 -19.46 -8.91
N PRO A 261 -1.86 -18.20 -8.96
CA PRO A 261 -1.07 -17.68 -7.86
C PRO A 261 -1.94 -17.63 -6.59
N PRO A 262 -1.37 -17.89 -5.40
CA PRO A 262 -2.04 -17.55 -4.15
C PRO A 262 -2.55 -16.10 -4.21
N LEU A 263 -3.85 -15.88 -3.95
CA LEU A 263 -4.48 -14.58 -4.10
C LEU A 263 -5.27 -14.22 -2.83
N LEU A 264 -4.90 -13.10 -2.23
CA LEU A 264 -5.65 -12.42 -1.19
C LEU A 264 -6.32 -11.19 -1.79
N ILE A 265 -7.62 -11.09 -1.69
CA ILE A 265 -8.40 -9.89 -2.01
C ILE A 265 -8.81 -9.20 -0.72
N VAL A 266 -8.48 -7.92 -0.60
CA VAL A 266 -8.87 -6.99 0.46
C VAL A 266 -9.44 -5.74 -0.23
N TRP A 267 -10.77 -5.62 -0.32
CA TRP A 267 -11.39 -4.69 -1.26
C TRP A 267 -12.46 -3.83 -0.59
N GLY A 268 -12.35 -2.52 -0.77
CA GLY A 268 -13.41 -1.57 -0.38
C GLY A 268 -14.54 -1.58 -1.42
N LYS A 269 -15.73 -2.06 -1.02
CA LYS A 269 -16.87 -2.26 -1.94
C LYS A 269 -17.49 -0.96 -2.46
N ASN A 270 -17.27 0.16 -1.74
CA ASN A 270 -17.85 1.47 -2.06
C ASN A 270 -16.92 2.30 -2.96
N ASP A 271 -15.92 1.67 -3.57
CA ASP A 271 -15.01 2.32 -4.50
C ASP A 271 -15.73 2.75 -5.78
N ALA A 272 -15.70 4.05 -6.09
CA ALA A 272 -16.33 4.61 -7.29
C ALA A 272 -15.55 4.30 -8.58
N PHE A 273 -14.23 4.04 -8.45
CA PHE A 273 -13.38 3.69 -9.59
C PHE A 273 -13.40 2.19 -9.86
N PHE A 274 -13.21 1.36 -8.83
CA PHE A 274 -13.17 -0.09 -8.93
C PHE A 274 -14.20 -0.73 -8.01
N PRO A 275 -15.47 -0.84 -8.45
CA PRO A 275 -16.55 -1.45 -7.67
C PRO A 275 -16.27 -2.92 -7.37
N GLU A 276 -17.01 -3.49 -6.41
CA GLU A 276 -16.89 -4.88 -5.95
C GLU A 276 -16.99 -5.91 -7.10
N SER A 277 -17.71 -5.58 -8.19
CA SER A 277 -17.77 -6.44 -9.38
C SER A 277 -16.41 -6.72 -10.02
N GLY A 278 -15.42 -5.82 -9.81
CA GLY A 278 -14.02 -6.07 -10.17
C GLY A 278 -13.38 -7.16 -9.33
N ALA A 279 -13.60 -7.14 -8.01
CA ALA A 279 -13.13 -8.17 -7.09
C ALA A 279 -13.80 -9.52 -7.37
N GLU A 280 -15.12 -9.53 -7.58
CA GLU A 280 -15.89 -10.73 -7.93
C GLU A 280 -15.37 -11.41 -9.20
N ALA A 281 -14.96 -10.63 -10.20
CA ALA A 281 -14.51 -11.15 -11.48
C ALA A 281 -13.26 -12.04 -11.38
N PHE A 282 -12.42 -11.86 -10.35
CA PHE A 282 -11.25 -12.74 -10.13
C PHE A 282 -11.64 -14.21 -9.90
N LYS A 283 -12.84 -14.47 -9.38
CA LYS A 283 -13.37 -15.83 -9.18
C LYS A 283 -13.54 -16.61 -10.49
N ASN A 284 -13.59 -15.94 -11.64
CA ASN A 284 -13.66 -16.59 -12.94
C ASN A 284 -12.35 -17.27 -13.34
N ASP A 285 -11.21 -16.77 -12.83
CA ASP A 285 -9.88 -17.16 -13.29
C ASP A 285 -9.04 -17.81 -12.19
N VAL A 286 -9.33 -17.55 -10.90
CA VAL A 286 -8.58 -18.11 -9.76
C VAL A 286 -9.50 -18.98 -8.91
N LYS A 287 -9.09 -20.23 -8.69
CA LYS A 287 -9.91 -21.25 -7.99
C LYS A 287 -9.94 -21.06 -6.47
N LYS A 288 -8.83 -20.57 -5.87
CA LYS A 288 -8.71 -20.39 -4.43
C LYS A 288 -8.31 -18.95 -4.15
N ILE A 289 -9.25 -18.20 -3.61
CA ILE A 289 -9.08 -16.79 -3.25
C ILE A 289 -9.39 -16.64 -1.77
N ASP A 290 -8.49 -15.99 -1.03
CA ASP A 290 -8.82 -15.45 0.30
C ASP A 290 -9.55 -14.13 0.06
N TYR A 291 -10.89 -14.14 0.17
CA TYR A 291 -11.76 -13.08 -0.33
C TYR A 291 -12.35 -12.28 0.82
N ASN A 292 -11.96 -11.02 0.94
CA ASN A 292 -12.37 -10.13 2.03
C ASN A 292 -12.85 -8.79 1.47
N ILE A 293 -14.12 -8.47 1.75
CA ILE A 293 -14.76 -7.22 1.32
C ILE A 293 -15.03 -6.35 2.54
N TYR A 294 -14.67 -5.09 2.41
CA TYR A 294 -14.79 -4.08 3.46
C TYR A 294 -15.83 -3.02 3.08
N ASP A 295 -16.56 -2.54 4.07
CA ASP A 295 -17.51 -1.44 3.92
C ASP A 295 -16.78 -0.09 3.96
N THR A 296 -15.92 0.12 2.97
CA THR A 296 -15.07 1.31 2.82
C THR A 296 -14.84 1.63 1.33
N GLY A 297 -14.14 2.74 1.07
CA GLY A 297 -13.83 3.23 -0.28
C GLY A 297 -12.53 2.69 -0.87
N HIS A 298 -11.96 3.48 -1.79
CA HIS A 298 -10.80 3.13 -2.61
C HIS A 298 -9.51 2.87 -1.81
N PHE A 299 -9.29 3.57 -0.69
CA PHE A 299 -8.11 3.43 0.16
C PHE A 299 -8.43 2.60 1.42
N ALA A 300 -8.79 1.35 1.25
CA ALA A 300 -9.22 0.46 2.33
C ALA A 300 -8.21 0.37 3.51
N LEU A 301 -6.91 0.50 3.25
CA LEU A 301 -5.86 0.55 4.29
C LEU A 301 -6.00 1.72 5.27
N GLU A 302 -6.65 2.81 4.88
CA GLU A 302 -6.79 3.98 5.77
C GLU A 302 -7.80 3.71 6.88
N GLU A 303 -8.86 2.96 6.60
CA GLU A 303 -9.94 2.68 7.55
C GLU A 303 -9.86 1.27 8.16
N ASP A 304 -9.54 0.26 7.37
CA ASP A 304 -9.50 -1.15 7.78
C ASP A 304 -8.08 -1.75 7.83
N GLY A 305 -7.05 -0.90 7.91
CA GLY A 305 -5.64 -1.30 7.82
C GLY A 305 -5.24 -2.39 8.80
N ASP A 306 -5.69 -2.33 10.07
CA ASP A 306 -5.33 -3.30 11.10
C ASP A 306 -5.82 -4.71 10.75
N ASP A 307 -7.08 -4.84 10.28
CA ASP A 307 -7.62 -6.13 9.86
C ASP A 307 -6.95 -6.61 8.56
N ILE A 308 -6.70 -5.72 7.60
CA ILE A 308 -6.01 -6.05 6.37
C ILE A 308 -4.60 -6.58 6.65
N MET A 309 -3.83 -5.94 7.55
CA MET A 309 -2.50 -6.41 7.93
C MET A 309 -2.55 -7.77 8.65
N ARG A 310 -3.55 -8.01 9.49
CA ARG A 310 -3.80 -9.32 10.09
C ARG A 310 -4.07 -10.38 9.01
N LYS A 311 -4.92 -10.08 8.03
CA LYS A 311 -5.21 -10.96 6.89
C LYS A 311 -3.96 -11.26 6.06
N ILE A 312 -3.11 -10.27 5.81
CA ILE A 312 -1.83 -10.47 5.11
C ILE A 312 -0.95 -11.46 5.88
N ARG A 313 -0.80 -11.31 7.21
CA ARG A 313 -0.03 -12.24 8.05
C ARG A 313 -0.57 -13.68 7.98
N GLU A 314 -1.89 -13.84 8.08
CA GLU A 314 -2.55 -15.15 8.02
C GLU A 314 -2.40 -15.80 6.63
N PHE A 315 -2.54 -15.01 5.57
CA PHE A 315 -2.43 -15.46 4.19
C PHE A 315 -1.01 -15.91 3.82
N MET A 316 0.00 -15.14 4.18
CA MET A 316 1.39 -15.40 3.87
C MET A 316 2.01 -16.56 4.65
N LYS A 317 1.33 -17.11 5.64
CA LYS A 317 1.74 -18.31 6.42
C LYS A 317 1.20 -19.63 5.84
N LYS A 318 0.28 -19.55 4.88
CA LYS A 318 -0.33 -20.73 4.22
C LYS A 318 0.58 -21.29 3.13
#